data_6257be5da532275ac6a6a4cdb76570f8
#
_entry.id   6257be5da532275ac6a6a4cdb76570f8
#
_cell.length_a   1.000
_cell.length_b   1.000
_cell.length_c   1.000
_cell.angle_alpha   90.00
_cell.angle_beta   90.00
_cell.angle_gamma   90.00
#
_symmetry.space_group_name_H-M   'P 1'
#
loop_
_entity.id
_entity.type
_entity.pdbx_description
1 polymer ?
#
loop_
_entity_poly.entity_id
_entity_poly.type
_entity_poly.pdbx_seq_one_letter_code
_entity_poly.pdbx_strand_id
1 'polypeptide(L)'
;MKILVKNAKVVSAKEVLEKNVYIEDGKFCEVFQGEADKVIDAGGKFMLPGAIDVHTHVEQESDVDKTCDDYFEGTKAAVSGGTTTVVMFAVQRKGVLPLTLLKERMVSAKSKAVCDFSFHLQLTDITNETLAQLEEVVKMGISSVKIYMAGAGFTICNTNIVRLMELSKELGFLIEVHAESDELIQFYRENLVKEGKTQMKYYAPSRPVVCETAALAQLSAYAKALGCKVYIVHLTSKEGLEICKNSEGHLIVETCPHYLTFTSDIYEKEGPRAIQSPPVREAEDREALWKGILKGDVKTVGSDHCPFYLEEKQLDDFSKVPLGTPGMETLLPVVFSEGVSKGRIPVTKVAEVLSENPAKIFNLENKGKIAPGYDADFVLLDPKEDYVMTDDMAVTTAGYSTFSGITFHGKVEETYLRGQLVYADNELKVEKGFGTFQARKPIHTVV
;
A
#
# COMPACT_ATOMS: atom_id res chain seq x y z
N MET A 1 3.03 -20.97 23.42
CA MET A 1 1.56 -20.83 23.65
C MET A 1 0.85 -21.50 22.48
N LYS A 2 -0.11 -22.37 22.80
CA LYS A 2 -0.90 -23.16 21.84
C LYS A 2 -2.28 -22.57 21.69
N ILE A 3 -2.66 -22.21 20.47
CA ILE A 3 -3.97 -21.62 20.18
C ILE A 3 -4.68 -22.48 19.14
N LEU A 4 -5.97 -22.74 19.38
CA LEU A 4 -6.86 -23.42 18.45
C LEU A 4 -7.93 -22.44 17.97
N VAL A 5 -7.97 -22.15 16.66
CA VAL A 5 -9.06 -21.40 16.03
C VAL A 5 -10.07 -22.40 15.44
N LYS A 6 -11.32 -22.33 15.89
CA LYS A 6 -12.41 -23.21 15.46
C LYS A 6 -13.43 -22.45 14.60
N ASN A 7 -14.19 -23.20 13.82
CA ASN A 7 -15.34 -22.69 13.05
C ASN A 7 -14.98 -21.55 12.09
N ALA A 8 -13.74 -21.54 11.56
CA ALA A 8 -13.28 -20.53 10.65
C ALA A 8 -13.48 -20.94 9.19
N LYS A 9 -13.88 -20.01 8.33
CA LYS A 9 -13.76 -20.10 6.88
C LYS A 9 -12.38 -19.55 6.48
N VAL A 10 -11.40 -20.45 6.43
CA VAL A 10 -10.01 -20.08 6.13
C VAL A 10 -9.86 -19.77 4.65
N VAL A 11 -9.41 -18.56 4.35
CA VAL A 11 -9.26 -18.03 2.98
C VAL A 11 -7.79 -18.08 2.57
N SER A 12 -7.55 -18.56 1.36
CA SER A 12 -6.26 -18.45 0.65
C SER A 12 -6.48 -17.87 -0.74
N ALA A 13 -5.43 -17.57 -1.48
CA ALA A 13 -5.56 -17.15 -2.88
C ALA A 13 -6.18 -18.22 -3.81
N LYS A 14 -6.30 -19.47 -3.34
CA LYS A 14 -6.80 -20.60 -4.14
C LYS A 14 -8.21 -21.02 -3.79
N GLU A 15 -8.53 -21.03 -2.51
CA GLU A 15 -9.76 -21.66 -2.00
C GLU A 15 -10.18 -21.11 -0.63
N VAL A 16 -11.41 -21.45 -0.26
CA VAL A 16 -11.96 -21.23 1.09
C VAL A 16 -12.27 -22.59 1.70
N LEU A 17 -11.71 -22.86 2.88
CA LEU A 17 -11.89 -24.13 3.58
C LEU A 17 -12.45 -23.91 4.99
N GLU A 18 -13.49 -24.65 5.36
CA GLU A 18 -13.96 -24.74 6.75
C GLU A 18 -13.07 -25.76 7.49
N LYS A 19 -12.20 -25.24 8.38
CA LYS A 19 -11.28 -26.11 9.14
C LYS A 19 -10.84 -25.44 10.43
N ASN A 20 -10.35 -26.27 11.35
CA ASN A 20 -9.60 -25.77 12.50
C ASN A 20 -8.21 -25.33 12.08
N VAL A 21 -7.71 -24.28 12.73
CA VAL A 21 -6.34 -23.77 12.54
C VAL A 21 -5.59 -23.85 13.86
N TYR A 22 -4.38 -24.36 13.81
CA TYR A 22 -3.51 -24.58 14.96
C TYR A 22 -2.34 -23.60 14.90
N ILE A 23 -2.07 -22.99 16.04
CA ILE A 23 -0.99 -22.00 16.20
C ILE A 23 -0.14 -22.42 17.41
N GLU A 24 1.16 -22.51 17.24
CA GLU A 24 2.11 -22.77 18.32
C GLU A 24 3.25 -21.76 18.24
N ASP A 25 3.53 -21.09 19.35
CA ASP A 25 4.61 -20.10 19.48
C ASP A 25 4.63 -19.02 18.38
N GLY A 26 3.45 -18.50 18.06
CA GLY A 26 3.26 -17.41 17.10
C GLY A 26 3.26 -17.82 15.63
N LYS A 27 3.32 -19.13 15.33
CA LYS A 27 3.31 -19.66 13.96
C LYS A 27 2.16 -20.62 13.73
N PHE A 28 1.65 -20.65 12.52
CA PHE A 28 0.73 -21.70 12.11
C PHE A 28 1.47 -23.06 12.10
N CYS A 29 0.78 -24.11 12.54
CA CYS A 29 1.26 -25.49 12.49
C CYS A 29 0.16 -26.42 11.97
N GLU A 30 0.51 -27.65 11.60
CA GLU A 30 -0.50 -28.64 11.13
C GLU A 30 -1.43 -29.06 12.27
N VAL A 31 -0.80 -29.41 13.40
CA VAL A 31 -1.48 -29.78 14.65
C VAL A 31 -0.45 -29.74 15.79
N PHE A 32 -0.87 -29.42 16.99
CA PHE A 32 -0.05 -29.57 18.19
C PHE A 32 -0.57 -30.72 19.07
N GLN A 33 0.32 -31.30 19.91
CA GLN A 33 -0.06 -32.31 20.88
C GLN A 33 -0.55 -31.68 22.20
N GLY A 34 -1.52 -32.30 22.85
CA GLY A 34 -2.09 -31.87 24.13
C GLY A 34 -3.20 -30.81 23.92
N GLU A 35 -3.60 -30.19 25.01
CA GLU A 35 -4.65 -29.18 25.01
C GLU A 35 -4.16 -27.82 24.53
N ALA A 36 -5.07 -27.02 23.99
CA ALA A 36 -4.82 -25.63 23.63
C ALA A 36 -4.84 -24.75 24.90
N ASP A 37 -3.87 -23.85 25.01
CA ASP A 37 -3.87 -22.82 26.05
C ASP A 37 -5.00 -21.80 25.85
N LYS A 38 -5.37 -21.57 24.59
CA LYS A 38 -6.46 -20.67 24.19
C LYS A 38 -7.25 -21.25 23.02
N VAL A 39 -8.58 -21.12 23.10
CA VAL A 39 -9.47 -21.46 21.99
C VAL A 39 -10.17 -20.18 21.52
N ILE A 40 -10.10 -19.93 20.20
CA ILE A 40 -10.78 -18.83 19.51
C ILE A 40 -11.90 -19.46 18.68
N ASP A 41 -13.15 -19.04 18.89
CA ASP A 41 -14.28 -19.46 18.07
C ASP A 41 -14.55 -18.36 17.02
N ALA A 42 -14.23 -18.65 15.76
CA ALA A 42 -14.45 -17.71 14.67
C ALA A 42 -15.94 -17.56 14.28
N GLY A 43 -16.85 -18.42 14.80
CA GLY A 43 -18.29 -18.30 14.58
C GLY A 43 -18.73 -18.33 13.12
N GLY A 44 -17.97 -18.99 12.22
CA GLY A 44 -18.24 -19.02 10.78
C GLY A 44 -17.78 -17.80 9.99
N LYS A 45 -17.03 -16.90 10.60
CA LYS A 45 -16.40 -15.74 9.93
C LYS A 45 -15.30 -16.16 8.98
N PHE A 46 -14.93 -15.25 8.06
CA PHE A 46 -13.73 -15.42 7.28
C PHE A 46 -12.48 -15.23 8.15
N MET A 47 -11.56 -16.17 8.06
CA MET A 47 -10.20 -16.04 8.55
C MET A 47 -9.30 -15.77 7.35
N LEU A 48 -8.94 -14.52 7.16
CA LEU A 48 -8.06 -14.06 6.10
C LEU A 48 -6.61 -14.00 6.62
N PRO A 49 -5.58 -14.27 5.79
CA PRO A 49 -4.22 -13.89 6.18
C PRO A 49 -4.16 -12.38 6.40
N GLY A 50 -3.38 -11.93 7.37
CA GLY A 50 -3.22 -10.51 7.64
C GLY A 50 -2.81 -9.75 6.38
N ALA A 51 -3.44 -8.61 6.14
CA ALA A 51 -3.10 -7.80 4.99
C ALA A 51 -1.67 -7.22 5.12
N ILE A 52 -1.02 -7.04 3.99
CA ILE A 52 0.31 -6.46 3.85
C ILE A 52 0.18 -5.21 3.00
N ASP A 53 0.33 -4.05 3.62
CA ASP A 53 0.30 -2.78 2.92
C ASP A 53 1.70 -2.38 2.48
N VAL A 54 1.93 -2.37 1.18
CA VAL A 54 3.24 -2.10 0.59
C VAL A 54 3.39 -0.67 0.08
N HIS A 55 2.45 0.22 0.45
CA HIS A 55 2.49 1.60 -0.04
C HIS A 55 1.97 2.57 1.03
N THR A 56 2.87 3.09 1.86
CA THR A 56 2.48 3.96 2.97
C THR A 56 3.51 5.06 3.26
N HIS A 57 3.01 6.27 3.50
CA HIS A 57 3.79 7.47 3.81
C HIS A 57 3.60 7.88 5.29
N VAL A 58 4.13 7.05 6.20
CA VAL A 58 4.02 7.24 7.66
C VAL A 58 5.28 7.87 8.21
N GLU A 59 5.16 8.84 9.11
CA GLU A 59 6.27 9.64 9.65
C GLU A 59 7.18 10.19 8.54
N GLN A 60 6.55 10.48 7.39
CA GLN A 60 7.27 11.07 6.28
C GLN A 60 7.61 12.52 6.61
N GLU A 61 8.86 12.87 6.42
CA GLU A 61 9.35 14.24 6.46
C GLU A 61 10.30 14.42 5.30
N SER A 62 9.87 15.21 4.33
CA SER A 62 10.63 15.54 3.13
C SER A 62 10.99 17.03 3.11
N ASP A 63 11.66 17.47 2.05
CA ASP A 63 11.97 18.90 1.87
C ASP A 63 10.72 19.71 1.43
N VAL A 64 9.60 19.06 1.13
CA VAL A 64 8.39 19.70 0.58
C VAL A 64 7.13 19.45 1.41
N ASP A 65 7.05 18.35 2.16
CA ASP A 65 5.86 17.95 2.92
C ASP A 65 6.20 17.16 4.18
N LYS A 66 5.21 17.04 5.06
CA LYS A 66 5.27 16.22 6.26
C LYS A 66 3.90 15.63 6.53
N THR A 67 3.84 14.30 6.65
CA THR A 67 2.59 13.60 7.02
C THR A 67 2.31 13.71 8.52
N CYS A 68 1.02 13.67 8.90
CA CYS A 68 0.61 13.89 10.29
C CYS A 68 0.75 12.65 11.18
N ASP A 69 0.60 11.43 10.62
CA ASP A 69 0.74 10.19 11.39
C ASP A 69 2.22 9.84 11.61
N ASP A 70 2.60 9.54 12.84
CA ASP A 70 3.86 8.88 13.16
C ASP A 70 3.73 7.35 13.03
N TYR A 71 4.84 6.61 13.25
CA TYR A 71 4.80 5.14 13.13
C TYR A 71 3.84 4.46 14.10
N PHE A 72 3.53 5.08 15.25
CA PHE A 72 2.52 4.51 16.15
C PHE A 72 1.12 4.69 15.61
N GLU A 73 0.74 5.93 15.28
CA GLU A 73 -0.63 6.23 14.83
C GLU A 73 -0.92 5.55 13.48
N GLY A 74 0.01 5.60 12.52
CA GLY A 74 -0.15 4.91 11.24
C GLY A 74 -0.28 3.39 11.39
N THR A 75 0.58 2.74 12.18
CA THR A 75 0.47 1.28 12.37
C THR A 75 -0.72 0.86 13.23
N LYS A 76 -1.22 1.73 14.13
CA LYS A 76 -2.49 1.54 14.82
C LYS A 76 -3.67 1.60 13.84
N ALA A 77 -3.67 2.55 12.90
CA ALA A 77 -4.64 2.60 11.81
C ALA A 77 -4.55 1.35 10.91
N ALA A 78 -3.34 0.84 10.64
CA ALA A 78 -3.14 -0.41 9.90
C ALA A 78 -3.85 -1.61 10.55
N VAL A 79 -3.58 -1.85 11.84
CA VAL A 79 -4.15 -3.02 12.54
C VAL A 79 -5.67 -2.89 12.76
N SER A 80 -6.22 -1.68 12.84
CA SER A 80 -7.67 -1.47 12.93
C SER A 80 -8.39 -1.93 11.67
N GLY A 81 -7.75 -1.81 10.51
CA GLY A 81 -8.25 -2.27 9.22
C GLY A 81 -7.84 -3.69 8.83
N GLY A 82 -7.14 -4.43 9.70
CA GLY A 82 -6.72 -5.80 9.41
C GLY A 82 -5.36 -5.95 8.74
N THR A 83 -4.57 -4.88 8.66
CA THR A 83 -3.20 -4.92 8.13
C THR A 83 -2.22 -5.30 9.23
N THR A 84 -1.45 -6.35 9.02
CA THR A 84 -0.50 -6.90 10.01
C THR A 84 0.96 -6.62 9.69
N THR A 85 1.23 -6.22 8.46
CA THR A 85 2.58 -5.85 8.01
C THR A 85 2.49 -4.63 7.09
N VAL A 86 3.38 -3.66 7.29
CA VAL A 86 3.48 -2.47 6.46
C VAL A 86 4.88 -2.33 5.87
N VAL A 87 4.99 -1.90 4.62
CA VAL A 87 6.28 -1.51 4.03
C VAL A 87 6.22 -0.02 3.73
N MET A 88 6.95 0.77 4.52
CA MET A 88 6.83 2.22 4.58
C MET A 88 7.93 2.92 3.78
N PHE A 89 7.63 4.05 3.17
CA PHE A 89 8.66 4.84 2.48
C PHE A 89 9.55 5.58 3.46
N ALA A 90 10.87 5.29 3.42
CA ALA A 90 11.90 6.10 4.05
C ALA A 90 12.35 7.14 3.01
N VAL A 91 11.83 8.36 3.12
CA VAL A 91 12.06 9.44 2.15
C VAL A 91 13.38 10.13 2.41
N GLN A 92 14.26 10.13 1.40
CA GLN A 92 15.54 10.81 1.46
C GLN A 92 15.33 12.33 1.47
N ARG A 93 15.95 13.01 2.44
CA ARG A 93 16.10 14.48 2.44
C ARG A 93 17.37 14.86 1.69
N LYS A 94 17.36 15.99 1.02
CA LYS A 94 18.52 16.47 0.25
C LYS A 94 19.79 16.50 1.10
N GLY A 95 20.87 15.92 0.59
CA GLY A 95 22.15 15.82 1.28
C GLY A 95 22.23 14.77 2.39
N VAL A 96 21.14 14.02 2.67
CA VAL A 96 21.15 12.91 3.62
C VAL A 96 21.41 11.61 2.89
N LEU A 97 22.42 10.86 3.31
CA LEU A 97 22.77 9.59 2.69
C LEU A 97 21.81 8.45 3.12
N PRO A 98 21.52 7.46 2.26
CA PRO A 98 20.57 6.38 2.50
C PRO A 98 20.77 5.64 3.82
N LEU A 99 22.00 5.24 4.15
CA LEU A 99 22.27 4.47 5.37
C LEU A 99 22.01 5.26 6.66
N THR A 100 22.26 6.56 6.64
CA THR A 100 21.95 7.46 7.78
C THR A 100 20.46 7.57 7.97
N LEU A 101 19.73 7.88 6.91
CA LEU A 101 18.27 7.93 6.91
C LEU A 101 17.64 6.65 7.46
N LEU A 102 18.02 5.49 6.88
CA LEU A 102 17.42 4.21 7.22
C LEU A 102 17.68 3.80 8.68
N LYS A 103 18.87 4.10 9.22
CA LYS A 103 19.18 3.88 10.65
C LYS A 103 18.28 4.73 11.56
N GLU A 104 18.08 6.00 11.23
CA GLU A 104 17.18 6.91 11.97
C GLU A 104 15.74 6.38 11.95
N ARG A 105 15.21 6.05 10.76
CA ARG A 105 13.84 5.54 10.58
C ARG A 105 13.63 4.20 11.29
N MET A 106 14.60 3.30 11.23
CA MET A 106 14.54 2.00 11.91
C MET A 106 14.47 2.14 13.44
N VAL A 107 15.24 3.06 14.02
CA VAL A 107 15.19 3.32 15.47
C VAL A 107 13.82 3.85 15.87
N SER A 108 13.28 4.83 15.13
CA SER A 108 11.95 5.38 15.40
C SER A 108 10.85 4.33 15.27
N ALA A 109 10.81 3.59 14.15
CA ALA A 109 9.78 2.58 13.91
C ALA A 109 9.82 1.44 14.95
N LYS A 110 10.99 0.94 15.32
CA LYS A 110 11.14 -0.09 16.36
C LYS A 110 10.55 0.31 17.71
N SER A 111 10.58 1.59 18.05
CA SER A 111 10.06 2.09 19.33
C SER A 111 8.55 2.37 19.31
N LYS A 112 7.92 2.41 18.12
CA LYS A 112 6.55 2.91 17.95
C LYS A 112 5.61 1.91 17.30
N ALA A 113 6.07 1.19 16.26
CA ALA A 113 5.19 0.38 15.42
C ALA A 113 4.51 -0.75 16.20
N VAL A 114 3.21 -0.94 15.96
CA VAL A 114 2.39 -1.98 16.61
C VAL A 114 2.09 -3.17 15.70
N CYS A 115 2.37 -3.05 14.38
CA CYS A 115 2.43 -4.18 13.46
C CYS A 115 3.84 -4.38 12.91
N ASP A 116 4.08 -5.50 12.25
CA ASP A 116 5.36 -5.77 11.62
C ASP A 116 5.63 -4.81 10.46
N PHE A 117 6.88 -4.46 10.24
CA PHE A 117 7.22 -3.43 9.28
C PHE A 117 8.51 -3.67 8.51
N SER A 118 8.61 -3.11 7.33
CA SER A 118 9.84 -2.97 6.54
C SER A 118 9.88 -1.57 5.91
N PHE A 119 10.90 -1.31 5.08
CA PHE A 119 11.04 -0.03 4.39
C PHE A 119 11.27 -0.20 2.90
N HIS A 120 10.74 0.74 2.11
CA HIS A 120 11.24 1.11 0.79
C HIS A 120 12.15 2.32 0.94
N LEU A 121 13.31 2.32 0.29
CA LEU A 121 14.13 3.52 0.23
C LEU A 121 13.59 4.44 -0.87
N GLN A 122 13.05 5.59 -0.53
CA GLN A 122 12.65 6.60 -1.53
C GLN A 122 13.80 7.56 -1.78
N LEU A 123 14.30 7.57 -3.01
CA LEU A 123 15.39 8.45 -3.44
C LEU A 123 14.85 9.75 -4.05
N THR A 124 15.43 10.86 -3.64
CA THR A 124 15.18 12.21 -4.17
C THR A 124 16.44 12.87 -4.73
N ASP A 125 17.61 12.38 -4.29
CA ASP A 125 18.92 12.88 -4.72
C ASP A 125 19.84 11.71 -5.06
N ILE A 126 20.19 11.59 -6.37
CA ILE A 126 20.98 10.47 -6.89
C ILE A 126 22.39 10.96 -7.21
N THR A 127 23.24 10.95 -6.21
CA THR A 127 24.68 11.19 -6.30
C THR A 127 25.45 9.85 -6.45
N ASN A 128 26.73 9.92 -6.81
CA ASN A 128 27.57 8.73 -6.79
C ASN A 128 27.71 8.13 -5.38
N GLU A 129 27.67 8.97 -4.33
CA GLU A 129 27.71 8.51 -2.94
C GLU A 129 26.41 7.82 -2.54
N THR A 130 25.25 8.31 -2.99
CA THR A 130 23.96 7.66 -2.83
C THR A 130 23.98 6.27 -3.46
N LEU A 131 24.42 6.15 -4.72
CA LEU A 131 24.46 4.88 -5.44
C LEU A 131 25.43 3.88 -4.81
N ALA A 132 26.58 4.33 -4.30
CA ALA A 132 27.56 3.48 -3.64
C ALA A 132 27.06 2.82 -2.35
N GLN A 133 25.98 3.36 -1.74
CA GLN A 133 25.38 2.80 -0.52
C GLN A 133 24.30 1.75 -0.77
N LEU A 134 23.78 1.61 -2.01
CA LEU A 134 22.63 0.74 -2.29
C LEU A 134 22.91 -0.74 -2.00
N GLU A 135 24.15 -1.21 -2.19
CA GLU A 135 24.53 -2.58 -1.85
C GLU A 135 24.35 -2.86 -0.35
N GLU A 136 24.80 -1.94 0.50
CA GLU A 136 24.65 -2.07 1.96
C GLU A 136 23.18 -1.90 2.39
N VAL A 137 22.39 -1.08 1.70
CA VAL A 137 20.94 -0.97 1.91
C VAL A 137 20.25 -2.32 1.67
N VAL A 138 20.59 -2.99 0.57
CA VAL A 138 20.06 -4.33 0.28
C VAL A 138 20.50 -5.35 1.33
N LYS A 139 21.77 -5.31 1.77
CA LYS A 139 22.28 -6.18 2.86
C LYS A 139 21.59 -5.93 4.20
N MET A 140 21.09 -4.72 4.45
CA MET A 140 20.27 -4.43 5.62
C MET A 140 18.87 -5.05 5.56
N GLY A 141 18.49 -5.68 4.46
CA GLY A 141 17.17 -6.25 4.23
C GLY A 141 16.16 -5.29 3.64
N ILE A 142 16.61 -4.21 2.99
CA ILE A 142 15.75 -3.24 2.29
C ILE A 142 16.02 -3.39 0.79
N SER A 143 15.21 -4.22 0.14
CA SER A 143 15.39 -4.64 -1.25
C SER A 143 14.41 -4.00 -2.23
N SER A 144 14.05 -2.75 -1.99
CA SER A 144 13.22 -1.95 -2.91
C SER A 144 13.54 -0.47 -2.82
N VAL A 145 13.49 0.20 -3.97
CA VAL A 145 13.85 1.61 -4.14
C VAL A 145 12.73 2.33 -4.88
N LYS A 146 12.15 3.35 -4.25
CA LYS A 146 11.11 4.21 -4.84
C LYS A 146 11.73 5.43 -5.50
N ILE A 147 11.22 5.76 -6.67
CA ILE A 147 11.54 6.99 -7.42
C ILE A 147 10.26 7.61 -8.00
N TYR A 148 10.37 8.86 -8.38
CA TYR A 148 9.31 9.64 -9.00
C TYR A 148 9.76 10.16 -10.37
N MET A 149 8.90 10.01 -11.39
CA MET A 149 9.09 10.66 -12.69
C MET A 149 8.46 12.05 -12.73
N ALA A 150 7.57 12.37 -11.78
CA ALA A 150 6.95 13.69 -11.61
C ALA A 150 6.77 14.02 -10.13
N GLY A 151 6.77 15.32 -9.80
CA GLY A 151 6.49 15.83 -8.46
C GLY A 151 7.57 16.81 -7.99
N ALA A 152 7.14 17.95 -7.47
CA ALA A 152 8.05 19.00 -6.99
C ALA A 152 9.01 18.46 -5.92
N GLY A 153 10.31 18.53 -6.19
CA GLY A 153 11.36 18.06 -5.27
C GLY A 153 11.64 16.55 -5.28
N PHE A 154 10.88 15.75 -6.05
CA PHE A 154 11.05 14.30 -6.11
C PHE A 154 11.45 13.77 -7.49
N THR A 155 11.29 14.56 -8.56
CA THR A 155 11.51 14.12 -9.95
C THR A 155 12.95 13.70 -10.21
N ILE A 156 13.11 12.45 -10.68
CA ILE A 156 14.40 11.88 -11.05
C ILE A 156 14.55 11.91 -12.57
N CYS A 157 15.70 12.38 -13.07
CA CYS A 157 15.97 12.43 -14.51
C CYS A 157 16.12 11.02 -15.12
N ASN A 158 15.75 10.88 -16.40
CA ASN A 158 15.77 9.62 -17.13
C ASN A 158 17.12 8.89 -17.09
N THR A 159 18.24 9.62 -17.14
CA THR A 159 19.58 9.02 -17.04
C THR A 159 19.78 8.27 -15.73
N ASN A 160 19.31 8.84 -14.62
CA ASN A 160 19.42 8.22 -13.31
C ASN A 160 18.41 7.06 -13.15
N ILE A 161 17.24 7.15 -13.77
CA ILE A 161 16.27 6.03 -13.82
C ILE A 161 16.92 4.81 -14.48
N VAL A 162 17.54 4.99 -15.67
CA VAL A 162 18.24 3.92 -16.39
C VAL A 162 19.38 3.33 -15.56
N ARG A 163 20.20 4.17 -14.90
CA ARG A 163 21.28 3.71 -14.00
C ARG A 163 20.77 2.86 -12.84
N LEU A 164 19.67 3.29 -12.20
CA LEU A 164 19.03 2.53 -11.11
C LEU A 164 18.46 1.20 -11.61
N MET A 165 17.87 1.18 -12.81
CA MET A 165 17.35 -0.04 -13.42
C MET A 165 18.46 -1.06 -13.71
N GLU A 166 19.65 -0.65 -14.13
CA GLU A 166 20.81 -1.54 -14.25
C GLU A 166 21.27 -2.05 -12.88
N LEU A 167 21.47 -1.16 -11.92
CA LEU A 167 21.87 -1.53 -10.57
C LEU A 167 20.87 -2.45 -9.87
N SER A 168 19.58 -2.32 -10.15
CA SER A 168 18.55 -3.17 -9.56
C SER A 168 18.76 -4.65 -9.88
N LYS A 169 19.21 -4.98 -11.07
CA LYS A 169 19.53 -6.36 -11.50
C LYS A 169 20.78 -6.90 -10.80
N GLU A 170 21.79 -6.06 -10.68
CA GLU A 170 23.06 -6.43 -10.06
C GLU A 170 22.92 -6.66 -8.56
N LEU A 171 22.28 -5.72 -7.87
CA LEU A 171 22.17 -5.70 -6.42
C LEU A 171 20.94 -6.43 -5.87
N GLY A 172 19.96 -6.75 -6.72
CA GLY A 172 18.74 -7.45 -6.30
C GLY A 172 17.79 -6.57 -5.51
N PHE A 173 17.45 -5.39 -6.00
CA PHE A 173 16.34 -4.59 -5.47
C PHE A 173 15.28 -4.31 -6.55
N LEU A 174 14.04 -4.19 -6.14
CA LEU A 174 12.92 -3.81 -7.02
C LEU A 174 12.79 -2.29 -7.08
N ILE A 175 12.68 -1.73 -8.29
CA ILE A 175 12.39 -0.31 -8.47
C ILE A 175 10.88 -0.11 -8.48
N GLU A 176 10.42 0.82 -7.67
CA GLU A 176 9.04 1.28 -7.57
C GLU A 176 8.94 2.69 -8.16
N VAL A 177 7.98 2.92 -9.04
CA VAL A 177 7.93 4.17 -9.79
C VAL A 177 6.55 4.82 -9.71
N HIS A 178 6.53 6.09 -9.25
CA HIS A 178 5.44 7.01 -9.54
C HIS A 178 5.56 7.45 -10.99
N ALA A 179 4.71 6.92 -11.85
CA ALA A 179 4.84 6.98 -13.31
C ALA A 179 3.90 8.02 -13.93
N GLU A 180 4.24 9.29 -13.81
CA GLU A 180 3.61 10.40 -14.54
C GLU A 180 4.68 11.28 -15.21
N SER A 181 4.37 11.88 -16.37
CA SER A 181 5.25 12.85 -17.04
C SER A 181 5.14 14.23 -16.39
N ASP A 182 6.22 14.70 -15.78
CA ASP A 182 6.29 16.00 -15.12
C ASP A 182 6.04 17.15 -16.10
N GLU A 183 6.59 17.05 -17.32
CA GLU A 183 6.45 18.07 -18.37
C GLU A 183 4.98 18.24 -18.79
N LEU A 184 4.24 17.14 -18.92
CA LEU A 184 2.81 17.19 -19.25
C LEU A 184 1.98 17.74 -18.09
N ILE A 185 2.27 17.33 -16.85
CA ILE A 185 1.60 17.88 -15.66
C ILE A 185 1.82 19.39 -15.58
N GLN A 186 3.05 19.86 -15.71
CA GLN A 186 3.35 21.29 -15.69
C GLN A 186 2.59 22.04 -16.78
N PHE A 187 2.58 21.52 -18.03
CA PHE A 187 1.87 22.13 -19.16
C PHE A 187 0.36 22.28 -18.88
N TYR A 188 -0.32 21.20 -18.47
CA TYR A 188 -1.75 21.25 -18.23
C TYR A 188 -2.11 22.10 -17.01
N ARG A 189 -1.36 21.95 -15.91
CA ARG A 189 -1.56 22.71 -14.68
C ARG A 189 -1.37 24.22 -14.90
N GLU A 190 -0.28 24.63 -15.55
CA GLU A 190 -0.01 26.04 -15.82
C GLU A 190 -1.10 26.69 -16.70
N ASN A 191 -1.60 25.98 -17.73
CA ASN A 191 -2.65 26.49 -18.59
C ASN A 191 -3.94 26.72 -17.79
N LEU A 192 -4.35 25.77 -16.93
CA LEU A 192 -5.54 25.92 -16.09
C LEU A 192 -5.39 27.09 -15.11
N VAL A 193 -4.24 27.21 -14.46
CA VAL A 193 -3.95 28.32 -13.52
C VAL A 193 -3.96 29.67 -14.24
N LYS A 194 -3.36 29.78 -15.43
CA LYS A 194 -3.40 31.01 -16.26
C LYS A 194 -4.82 31.40 -16.66
N GLU A 195 -5.71 30.42 -16.83
CA GLU A 195 -7.15 30.65 -17.12
C GLU A 195 -8.00 30.93 -15.86
N GLY A 196 -7.39 30.95 -14.66
CA GLY A 196 -8.09 31.13 -13.39
C GLY A 196 -8.92 29.90 -12.96
N LYS A 197 -8.67 28.74 -13.54
CA LYS A 197 -9.35 27.48 -13.26
C LYS A 197 -8.61 26.72 -12.17
N THR A 198 -8.79 27.14 -10.91
CA THR A 198 -8.07 26.56 -9.74
C THR A 198 -8.97 25.78 -8.79
N GLN A 199 -10.29 25.70 -9.06
CA GLN A 199 -11.24 24.95 -8.25
C GLN A 199 -10.96 23.43 -8.32
N MET A 200 -11.38 22.66 -7.31
CA MET A 200 -11.07 21.24 -7.17
C MET A 200 -11.48 20.37 -8.37
N LYS A 201 -12.58 20.70 -9.05
CA LYS A 201 -13.00 20.00 -10.28
C LYS A 201 -11.98 20.04 -11.42
N TYR A 202 -11.03 20.97 -11.39
CA TYR A 202 -9.94 21.04 -12.39
C TYR A 202 -8.70 20.24 -11.99
N TYR A 203 -8.71 19.57 -10.84
CA TYR A 203 -7.57 18.79 -10.41
C TYR A 203 -7.29 17.62 -11.36
N ALA A 204 -8.28 16.75 -11.62
CA ALA A 204 -8.08 15.65 -12.58
C ALA A 204 -7.71 16.14 -14.00
N PRO A 205 -8.37 17.17 -14.57
CA PRO A 205 -7.92 17.80 -15.82
C PRO A 205 -6.49 18.37 -15.81
N SER A 206 -5.94 18.74 -14.64
CA SER A 206 -4.56 19.22 -14.54
C SER A 206 -3.51 18.11 -14.68
N ARG A 207 -3.94 16.86 -14.55
CA ARG A 207 -3.12 15.64 -14.64
C ARG A 207 -3.86 14.57 -15.45
N PRO A 208 -4.16 14.82 -16.75
CA PRO A 208 -4.93 13.88 -17.57
C PRO A 208 -4.20 12.54 -17.74
N VAL A 209 -4.94 11.52 -18.17
CA VAL A 209 -4.44 10.12 -18.32
C VAL A 209 -3.16 10.05 -19.15
N VAL A 210 -2.97 10.94 -20.12
CA VAL A 210 -1.74 10.98 -20.94
C VAL A 210 -0.48 11.22 -20.11
N CYS A 211 -0.57 11.86 -18.94
CA CYS A 211 0.59 12.03 -18.04
C CYS A 211 1.08 10.68 -17.53
N GLU A 212 0.17 9.78 -17.17
CA GLU A 212 0.48 8.42 -16.72
C GLU A 212 0.94 7.54 -17.90
N THR A 213 0.20 7.53 -19.00
CA THR A 213 0.50 6.64 -20.14
C THR A 213 1.82 6.97 -20.84
N ALA A 214 2.21 8.24 -20.93
CA ALA A 214 3.50 8.64 -21.48
C ALA A 214 4.68 8.10 -20.64
N ALA A 215 4.61 8.22 -19.33
CA ALA A 215 5.61 7.69 -18.41
C ALA A 215 5.67 6.15 -18.43
N LEU A 216 4.52 5.49 -18.44
CA LEU A 216 4.44 4.02 -18.53
C LEU A 216 5.00 3.47 -19.83
N ALA A 217 4.73 4.11 -20.96
CA ALA A 217 5.30 3.73 -22.27
C ALA A 217 6.82 3.82 -22.25
N GLN A 218 7.37 4.89 -21.67
CA GLN A 218 8.80 5.09 -21.50
C GLN A 218 9.43 4.02 -20.60
N LEU A 219 8.84 3.76 -19.43
CA LEU A 219 9.32 2.73 -18.50
C LEU A 219 9.25 1.33 -19.12
N SER A 220 8.19 1.01 -19.86
CA SER A 220 8.06 -0.27 -20.58
C SER A 220 9.20 -0.46 -21.59
N ALA A 221 9.53 0.59 -22.35
CA ALA A 221 10.64 0.54 -23.29
C ALA A 221 12.00 0.34 -22.59
N TYR A 222 12.26 1.06 -21.50
CA TYR A 222 13.49 0.91 -20.71
C TYR A 222 13.59 -0.47 -20.08
N ALA A 223 12.52 -0.95 -19.43
CA ALA A 223 12.49 -2.22 -18.76
C ALA A 223 12.75 -3.39 -19.73
N LYS A 224 12.14 -3.37 -20.93
CA LYS A 224 12.40 -4.33 -22.00
C LYS A 224 13.84 -4.28 -22.48
N ALA A 225 14.36 -3.09 -22.76
CA ALA A 225 15.73 -2.90 -23.28
C ALA A 225 16.80 -3.39 -22.27
N LEU A 226 16.58 -3.17 -20.99
CA LEU A 226 17.49 -3.55 -19.91
C LEU A 226 17.24 -4.95 -19.34
N GLY A 227 16.09 -5.57 -19.66
CA GLY A 227 15.69 -6.88 -19.14
C GLY A 227 15.48 -6.86 -17.62
N CYS A 228 14.94 -5.79 -17.07
CA CYS A 228 14.61 -5.65 -15.63
C CYS A 228 13.10 -5.58 -15.42
N LYS A 229 12.67 -5.67 -14.15
CA LYS A 229 11.29 -5.47 -13.76
C LYS A 229 11.14 -4.17 -12.98
N VAL A 230 10.00 -3.53 -13.15
CA VAL A 230 9.63 -2.28 -12.49
C VAL A 230 8.25 -2.45 -11.86
N TYR A 231 8.11 -2.03 -10.62
CA TYR A 231 6.83 -2.01 -9.93
C TYR A 231 6.19 -0.64 -10.10
N ILE A 232 5.03 -0.63 -10.74
CA ILE A 232 4.24 0.57 -10.97
C ILE A 232 3.30 0.73 -9.79
N VAL A 233 3.54 1.73 -8.96
CA VAL A 233 2.68 2.04 -7.82
C VAL A 233 1.41 2.75 -8.29
N HIS A 234 0.31 2.59 -7.55
CA HIS A 234 -0.94 3.38 -7.65
C HIS A 234 -1.43 3.65 -9.08
N LEU A 235 -1.42 2.65 -9.97
CA LEU A 235 -1.94 2.77 -11.34
C LEU A 235 -3.43 3.18 -11.32
N THR A 236 -3.80 4.16 -12.18
CA THR A 236 -5.14 4.76 -12.15
C THR A 236 -6.01 4.47 -13.36
N SER A 237 -5.41 4.25 -14.55
CA SER A 237 -6.14 4.30 -15.81
C SER A 237 -6.21 2.95 -16.54
N LYS A 238 -7.26 2.81 -17.32
CA LYS A 238 -7.47 1.66 -18.23
C LYS A 238 -6.39 1.59 -19.29
N GLU A 239 -6.04 2.72 -19.91
CA GLU A 239 -4.98 2.80 -20.92
C GLU A 239 -3.62 2.48 -20.31
N GLY A 240 -3.34 2.95 -19.10
CA GLY A 240 -2.12 2.60 -18.36
C GLY A 240 -2.02 1.11 -18.09
N LEU A 241 -3.13 0.47 -17.68
CA LEU A 241 -3.18 -0.97 -17.49
C LEU A 241 -2.88 -1.74 -18.79
N GLU A 242 -3.42 -1.31 -19.92
CA GLU A 242 -3.11 -1.94 -21.22
C GLU A 242 -1.62 -1.81 -21.61
N ILE A 243 -0.98 -0.68 -21.32
CA ILE A 243 0.47 -0.53 -21.54
C ILE A 243 1.24 -1.52 -20.66
N CYS A 244 0.88 -1.63 -19.38
CA CYS A 244 1.52 -2.56 -18.45
C CYS A 244 1.36 -4.02 -18.88
N LYS A 245 0.19 -4.44 -19.33
CA LYS A 245 -0.07 -5.79 -19.87
C LYS A 245 0.80 -6.10 -21.08
N ASN A 246 1.00 -5.12 -21.96
CA ASN A 246 1.82 -5.24 -23.16
C ASN A 246 3.35 -5.12 -22.89
N SER A 247 3.75 -4.98 -21.63
CA SER A 247 5.16 -4.92 -21.22
C SER A 247 5.85 -6.28 -21.14
N GLU A 248 5.18 -7.38 -21.51
CA GLU A 248 5.71 -8.75 -21.46
C GLU A 248 6.15 -9.16 -20.03
N GLY A 249 5.44 -8.64 -19.00
CA GLY A 249 5.71 -8.92 -17.60
C GLY A 249 6.86 -8.10 -17.00
N HIS A 250 7.36 -7.09 -17.72
CA HIS A 250 8.37 -6.18 -17.17
C HIS A 250 7.78 -5.15 -16.20
N LEU A 251 6.51 -4.78 -16.33
CA LEU A 251 5.83 -3.89 -15.42
C LEU A 251 4.88 -4.66 -14.50
N ILE A 252 5.06 -4.54 -13.20
CA ILE A 252 4.24 -5.15 -12.13
C ILE A 252 3.33 -4.05 -11.61
N VAL A 253 2.02 -4.31 -11.52
CA VAL A 253 1.01 -3.28 -11.29
C VAL A 253 0.44 -3.35 -9.89
N GLU A 254 0.44 -2.21 -9.21
CA GLU A 254 -0.34 -1.92 -8.01
C GLU A 254 -1.43 -0.91 -8.35
N THR A 255 -2.57 -0.99 -7.66
CA THR A 255 -3.57 0.09 -7.59
C THR A 255 -3.94 0.38 -6.14
N CYS A 256 -4.90 1.31 -5.90
CA CYS A 256 -5.27 1.72 -4.55
C CYS A 256 -6.78 1.70 -4.33
N PRO A 257 -7.26 1.58 -3.07
CA PRO A 257 -8.68 1.53 -2.73
C PRO A 257 -9.51 2.69 -3.28
N HIS A 258 -8.97 3.91 -3.28
CA HIS A 258 -9.67 5.09 -3.78
C HIS A 258 -9.91 5.05 -5.30
N TYR A 259 -9.00 4.46 -6.11
CA TYR A 259 -9.22 4.24 -7.55
C TYR A 259 -10.22 3.11 -7.84
N LEU A 260 -10.38 2.21 -6.89
CA LEU A 260 -11.35 1.10 -6.96
C LEU A 260 -12.77 1.51 -6.50
N THR A 261 -12.91 2.68 -5.87
CA THR A 261 -14.18 3.13 -5.28
C THR A 261 -14.73 4.36 -5.98
N PHE A 262 -13.93 5.40 -6.15
CA PHE A 262 -14.38 6.70 -6.58
C PHE A 262 -14.26 6.94 -8.09
N THR A 263 -14.90 8.02 -8.55
CA THR A 263 -14.73 8.62 -9.87
C THR A 263 -14.37 10.10 -9.70
N SER A 264 -13.93 10.77 -10.76
CA SER A 264 -13.42 12.15 -10.70
C SER A 264 -14.41 13.17 -10.12
N ASP A 265 -15.70 12.85 -10.08
CA ASP A 265 -16.75 13.66 -9.44
C ASP A 265 -16.57 13.82 -7.92
N ILE A 266 -15.72 12.98 -7.29
CA ILE A 266 -15.35 13.14 -5.88
C ILE A 266 -14.73 14.50 -5.59
N TYR A 267 -14.02 15.09 -6.55
CA TYR A 267 -13.41 16.41 -6.37
C TYR A 267 -14.42 17.56 -6.25
N GLU A 268 -15.61 17.41 -6.83
CA GLU A 268 -16.73 18.36 -6.63
C GLU A 268 -17.49 18.07 -5.33
N LYS A 269 -17.58 16.79 -4.92
CA LYS A 269 -18.36 16.36 -3.75
C LYS A 269 -17.60 16.57 -2.44
N GLU A 270 -16.36 16.09 -2.39
CA GLU A 270 -15.53 16.08 -1.18
C GLU A 270 -14.48 17.20 -1.19
N GLY A 271 -14.30 17.85 -2.32
CA GLY A 271 -13.38 18.97 -2.45
C GLY A 271 -11.92 18.59 -2.16
N PRO A 272 -11.20 19.44 -1.41
CA PRO A 272 -9.76 19.28 -1.20
C PRO A 272 -9.38 18.04 -0.38
N ARG A 273 -10.29 17.50 0.45
CA ARG A 273 -10.01 16.29 1.26
C ARG A 273 -9.81 15.03 0.40
N ALA A 274 -10.28 15.03 -0.85
CA ALA A 274 -10.11 13.92 -1.79
C ALA A 274 -8.86 14.05 -2.68
N ILE A 275 -8.07 15.11 -2.56
CA ILE A 275 -6.90 15.36 -3.40
C ILE A 275 -5.75 14.41 -3.01
N GLN A 276 -5.38 13.51 -3.91
CA GLN A 276 -4.20 12.62 -3.86
C GLN A 276 -3.58 12.52 -5.25
N SER A 277 -2.37 11.99 -5.36
CA SER A 277 -1.61 11.94 -6.62
C SER A 277 -1.17 10.51 -6.96
N PRO A 278 -1.51 10.00 -8.16
CA PRO A 278 -2.29 10.61 -9.26
C PRO A 278 -3.77 10.80 -8.94
N PRO A 279 -4.53 11.57 -9.76
CA PRO A 279 -5.95 11.77 -9.50
C PRO A 279 -6.80 10.54 -9.80
N VAL A 280 -7.95 10.45 -9.11
CA VAL A 280 -9.04 9.51 -9.45
C VAL A 280 -9.54 9.79 -10.87
N ARG A 281 -9.85 8.73 -11.61
CA ARG A 281 -10.29 8.77 -13.00
C ARG A 281 -11.79 8.51 -13.17
N GLU A 282 -12.20 8.13 -14.36
CA GLU A 282 -13.58 7.88 -14.71
C GLU A 282 -14.04 6.46 -14.34
N ALA A 283 -15.36 6.22 -14.44
CA ALA A 283 -15.94 4.93 -14.08
C ALA A 283 -15.38 3.76 -14.92
N GLU A 284 -15.03 4.00 -16.18
CA GLU A 284 -14.45 2.95 -17.03
C GLU A 284 -13.04 2.53 -16.58
N ASP A 285 -12.26 3.45 -16.02
CA ASP A 285 -10.94 3.18 -15.45
C ASP A 285 -11.07 2.31 -14.21
N ARG A 286 -11.95 2.70 -13.29
CA ARG A 286 -12.28 1.91 -12.09
C ARG A 286 -12.69 0.48 -12.45
N GLU A 287 -13.60 0.30 -13.39
CA GLU A 287 -14.05 -1.03 -13.81
C GLU A 287 -12.95 -1.82 -14.52
N ALA A 288 -12.02 -1.16 -15.22
CA ALA A 288 -10.86 -1.81 -15.81
C ALA A 288 -9.88 -2.32 -14.74
N LEU A 289 -9.65 -1.55 -13.66
CA LEU A 289 -8.81 -1.98 -12.54
C LEU A 289 -9.40 -3.19 -11.82
N TRP A 290 -10.72 -3.22 -11.55
CA TRP A 290 -11.38 -4.40 -10.96
C TRP A 290 -11.26 -5.64 -11.86
N LYS A 291 -11.43 -5.49 -13.17
CA LYS A 291 -11.20 -6.58 -14.13
C LYS A 291 -9.73 -7.02 -14.14
N GLY A 292 -8.81 -6.07 -13.97
CA GLY A 292 -7.38 -6.34 -13.84
C GLY A 292 -7.05 -7.18 -12.61
N ILE A 293 -7.64 -6.88 -11.46
CA ILE A 293 -7.54 -7.71 -10.24
C ILE A 293 -8.08 -9.11 -10.49
N LEU A 294 -9.28 -9.22 -11.05
CA LEU A 294 -9.92 -10.53 -11.31
C LEU A 294 -9.06 -11.42 -12.22
N LYS A 295 -8.44 -10.82 -13.27
CA LYS A 295 -7.58 -11.53 -14.23
C LYS A 295 -6.15 -11.75 -13.74
N GLY A 296 -5.72 -11.05 -12.67
CA GLY A 296 -4.35 -11.08 -12.15
C GLY A 296 -3.38 -10.17 -12.95
N ASP A 297 -3.88 -9.21 -13.69
CA ASP A 297 -3.07 -8.15 -14.33
C ASP A 297 -2.61 -7.13 -13.28
N VAL A 298 -3.48 -6.75 -12.35
CA VAL A 298 -3.14 -5.99 -11.13
C VAL A 298 -2.73 -6.99 -10.06
N LYS A 299 -1.51 -6.84 -9.54
CA LYS A 299 -0.91 -7.81 -8.62
C LYS A 299 -1.18 -7.51 -7.16
N THR A 300 -1.24 -6.23 -6.80
CA THR A 300 -1.37 -5.79 -5.41
C THR A 300 -2.31 -4.60 -5.31
N VAL A 301 -2.85 -4.39 -4.12
CA VAL A 301 -3.53 -3.16 -3.75
C VAL A 301 -2.83 -2.60 -2.52
N GLY A 302 -2.27 -1.40 -2.63
CA GLY A 302 -1.66 -0.63 -1.54
C GLY A 302 -2.54 0.54 -1.13
N SER A 303 -2.46 1.00 0.10
CA SER A 303 -3.32 2.09 0.58
C SER A 303 -2.98 3.45 0.00
N ASP A 304 -1.73 3.68 -0.31
CA ASP A 304 -1.15 5.01 -0.56
C ASP A 304 -1.50 6.01 0.56
N HIS A 305 -1.48 5.50 1.80
CA HIS A 305 -1.75 6.30 2.98
C HIS A 305 -0.71 7.42 3.11
N CYS A 306 -1.16 8.64 2.89
CA CYS A 306 -0.35 9.86 2.95
C CYS A 306 -1.18 10.97 3.63
N PRO A 307 -1.33 10.91 4.97
CA PRO A 307 -2.30 11.72 5.69
C PRO A 307 -1.75 13.12 6.00
N PHE A 308 -2.60 14.11 5.79
CA PHE A 308 -2.41 15.50 6.22
C PHE A 308 -3.59 15.88 7.12
N TYR A 309 -3.39 16.80 8.07
CA TYR A 309 -4.50 17.29 8.88
C TYR A 309 -5.60 17.90 8.00
N LEU A 310 -6.84 17.72 8.41
CA LEU A 310 -7.98 18.25 7.63
C LEU A 310 -7.87 19.76 7.39
N GLU A 311 -7.34 20.52 8.37
CA GLU A 311 -7.11 21.97 8.29
C GLU A 311 -6.11 22.34 7.19
N GLU A 312 -5.08 21.52 6.96
CA GLU A 312 -4.07 21.73 5.90
C GLU A 312 -4.65 21.51 4.52
N LYS A 313 -5.73 20.70 4.44
CA LYS A 313 -6.45 20.41 3.19
C LYS A 313 -7.46 21.49 2.83
N GLN A 314 -7.91 22.36 3.76
CA GLN A 314 -8.96 23.35 3.57
C GLN A 314 -8.50 24.55 2.71
N LEU A 315 -8.19 24.29 1.45
CA LEU A 315 -7.75 25.30 0.47
C LEU A 315 -8.66 25.25 -0.76
N ASP A 316 -8.98 26.42 -1.34
CA ASP A 316 -9.85 26.54 -2.51
C ASP A 316 -9.13 26.38 -3.86
N ASP A 317 -7.81 26.33 -3.84
CA ASP A 317 -6.93 26.22 -5.00
C ASP A 317 -6.26 24.86 -5.03
N PHE A 318 -6.67 23.99 -5.98
CA PHE A 318 -6.13 22.63 -6.08
C PHE A 318 -4.60 22.59 -6.18
N SER A 319 -3.99 23.63 -6.74
CA SER A 319 -2.56 23.68 -6.95
C SER A 319 -1.74 23.89 -5.66
N LYS A 320 -2.41 24.16 -4.56
CA LYS A 320 -1.80 24.40 -3.23
C LYS A 320 -2.15 23.35 -2.20
N VAL A 321 -3.16 22.49 -2.48
CA VAL A 321 -3.57 21.43 -1.55
C VAL A 321 -2.49 20.36 -1.45
N PRO A 322 -2.10 19.93 -0.25
CA PRO A 322 -1.21 18.79 -0.05
C PRO A 322 -1.76 17.52 -0.73
N LEU A 323 -0.89 16.81 -1.47
CA LEU A 323 -1.29 15.66 -2.29
C LEU A 323 -1.17 14.37 -1.46
N GLY A 324 -2.29 13.92 -0.88
CA GLY A 324 -2.35 12.70 -0.13
C GLY A 324 -3.62 12.60 0.73
N THR A 325 -4.01 11.38 1.06
CA THR A 325 -5.21 11.08 1.84
C THR A 325 -4.96 9.92 2.81
N PRO A 326 -5.67 9.84 3.95
CA PRO A 326 -5.62 8.65 4.80
C PRO A 326 -6.30 7.46 4.10
N GLY A 327 -5.77 6.24 4.28
CA GLY A 327 -6.31 5.06 3.60
C GLY A 327 -5.93 3.71 4.21
N MET A 328 -4.98 3.67 5.15
CA MET A 328 -4.43 2.41 5.68
C MET A 328 -5.48 1.58 6.43
N GLU A 329 -6.32 2.19 7.25
CA GLU A 329 -7.40 1.52 7.99
C GLU A 329 -8.52 1.00 7.09
N THR A 330 -8.63 1.51 5.86
CA THR A 330 -9.70 1.16 4.91
C THR A 330 -9.23 0.22 3.81
N LEU A 331 -7.97 -0.18 3.76
CA LEU A 331 -7.40 -1.03 2.71
C LEU A 331 -8.18 -2.34 2.52
N LEU A 332 -8.20 -3.21 3.53
CA LEU A 332 -8.94 -4.48 3.48
C LEU A 332 -10.46 -4.27 3.45
N PRO A 333 -11.07 -3.40 4.29
CA PRO A 333 -12.50 -3.11 4.26
C PRO A 333 -13.01 -2.70 2.89
N VAL A 334 -12.32 -1.81 2.18
CA VAL A 334 -12.74 -1.36 0.82
C VAL A 334 -12.64 -2.51 -0.18
N VAL A 335 -11.51 -3.22 -0.22
CA VAL A 335 -11.33 -4.31 -1.20
C VAL A 335 -12.35 -5.42 -0.97
N PHE A 336 -12.70 -5.72 0.28
CA PHE A 336 -13.75 -6.68 0.60
C PHE A 336 -15.15 -6.15 0.22
N SER A 337 -15.51 -4.98 0.68
CA SER A 337 -16.84 -4.39 0.45
C SER A 337 -17.11 -4.11 -1.04
N GLU A 338 -16.21 -3.37 -1.71
CA GLU A 338 -16.38 -3.00 -3.11
C GLU A 338 -16.14 -4.18 -4.06
N GLY A 339 -15.25 -5.10 -3.68
CA GLY A 339 -14.88 -6.25 -4.49
C GLY A 339 -15.78 -7.45 -4.28
N VAL A 340 -15.78 -7.99 -3.06
CA VAL A 340 -16.45 -9.27 -2.75
C VAL A 340 -17.95 -9.07 -2.58
N SER A 341 -18.36 -8.13 -1.73
CA SER A 341 -19.78 -7.95 -1.42
C SER A 341 -20.58 -7.45 -2.61
N LYS A 342 -19.96 -6.67 -3.52
CA LYS A 342 -20.57 -6.25 -4.80
C LYS A 342 -20.37 -7.28 -5.94
N GLY A 343 -19.77 -8.43 -5.66
CA GLY A 343 -19.64 -9.54 -6.62
C GLY A 343 -18.65 -9.31 -7.77
N ARG A 344 -17.71 -8.38 -7.64
CA ARG A 344 -16.68 -8.10 -8.66
C ARG A 344 -15.55 -9.11 -8.66
N ILE A 345 -15.17 -9.59 -7.46
CA ILE A 345 -14.10 -10.58 -7.26
C ILE A 345 -14.51 -11.61 -6.19
N PRO A 346 -14.00 -12.85 -6.24
CA PRO A 346 -14.15 -13.78 -5.13
C PRO A 346 -13.27 -13.39 -3.96
N VAL A 347 -13.62 -13.83 -2.74
CA VAL A 347 -12.84 -13.51 -1.52
C VAL A 347 -11.39 -14.02 -1.57
N THR A 348 -11.12 -15.04 -2.36
CA THR A 348 -9.76 -15.56 -2.61
C THR A 348 -8.83 -14.50 -3.24
N LYS A 349 -9.38 -13.60 -4.06
CA LYS A 349 -8.62 -12.48 -4.62
C LYS A 349 -8.21 -11.45 -3.57
N VAL A 350 -8.96 -11.29 -2.48
CA VAL A 350 -8.55 -10.44 -1.35
C VAL A 350 -7.26 -10.98 -0.73
N ALA A 351 -7.22 -12.28 -0.41
CA ALA A 351 -6.00 -12.91 0.10
C ALA A 351 -4.83 -12.85 -0.89
N GLU A 352 -5.13 -12.96 -2.21
CA GLU A 352 -4.11 -12.88 -3.26
C GLU A 352 -3.45 -11.48 -3.30
N VAL A 353 -4.26 -10.41 -3.47
CA VAL A 353 -3.74 -9.07 -3.76
C VAL A 353 -3.34 -8.26 -2.52
N LEU A 354 -3.85 -8.62 -1.33
CA LEU A 354 -3.50 -7.96 -0.08
C LEU A 354 -2.49 -8.72 0.79
N SER A 355 -2.24 -10.01 0.50
CA SER A 355 -1.38 -10.80 1.39
C SER A 355 -0.35 -11.65 0.62
N GLU A 356 -0.78 -12.61 -0.22
CA GLU A 356 0.15 -13.55 -0.85
C GLU A 356 1.06 -12.89 -1.89
N ASN A 357 0.52 -12.05 -2.78
CA ASN A 357 1.30 -11.36 -3.79
C ASN A 357 2.25 -10.30 -3.20
N PRO A 358 1.80 -9.40 -2.29
CA PRO A 358 2.72 -8.49 -1.61
C PRO A 358 3.89 -9.21 -0.94
N ALA A 359 3.62 -10.27 -0.17
CA ALA A 359 4.66 -11.05 0.48
C ALA A 359 5.66 -11.65 -0.50
N LYS A 360 5.18 -12.19 -1.63
CA LYS A 360 5.99 -12.81 -2.67
C LYS A 360 6.82 -11.79 -3.44
N ILE A 361 6.22 -10.69 -3.89
CA ILE A 361 6.87 -9.65 -4.69
C ILE A 361 8.01 -9.00 -3.89
N PHE A 362 7.75 -8.72 -2.61
CA PHE A 362 8.70 -8.01 -1.75
C PHE A 362 9.55 -8.92 -0.85
N ASN A 363 9.53 -10.25 -1.06
CA ASN A 363 10.29 -11.23 -0.29
C ASN A 363 10.10 -11.11 1.25
N LEU A 364 8.86 -10.95 1.69
CA LEU A 364 8.50 -11.00 3.10
C LEU A 364 8.33 -12.46 3.52
N GLU A 365 9.40 -13.05 4.03
CA GLU A 365 9.41 -14.48 4.41
C GLU A 365 8.40 -14.76 5.52
N ASN A 366 7.75 -15.91 5.42
CA ASN A 366 6.75 -16.39 6.40
C ASN A 366 5.53 -15.47 6.59
N LYS A 367 5.25 -14.55 5.68
CA LYS A 367 4.08 -13.65 5.69
C LYS A 367 3.08 -13.98 4.57
N GLY A 368 1.85 -13.52 4.71
CA GLY A 368 0.83 -13.52 3.66
C GLY A 368 0.06 -14.83 3.47
N LYS A 369 0.26 -15.86 4.32
CA LYS A 369 -0.45 -17.15 4.20
C LYS A 369 -0.84 -17.75 5.54
N ILE A 370 -2.00 -18.41 5.57
CA ILE A 370 -2.41 -19.28 6.68
C ILE A 370 -1.94 -20.71 6.36
N ALA A 371 -0.68 -21.00 6.62
CA ALA A 371 -0.04 -22.27 6.32
C ALA A 371 1.03 -22.62 7.36
N PRO A 372 1.31 -23.93 7.62
CA PRO A 372 2.33 -24.34 8.57
C PRO A 372 3.68 -23.67 8.33
N GLY A 373 4.32 -23.18 9.40
CA GLY A 373 5.59 -22.48 9.39
C GLY A 373 5.51 -20.97 9.16
N TYR A 374 4.37 -20.45 8.67
CA TYR A 374 4.14 -19.03 8.53
C TYR A 374 3.79 -18.38 9.87
N ASP A 375 4.09 -17.11 10.01
CA ASP A 375 3.70 -16.32 11.17
C ASP A 375 2.16 -16.27 11.26
N ALA A 376 1.63 -16.42 12.47
CA ALA A 376 0.19 -16.50 12.68
C ALA A 376 -0.44 -15.10 12.66
N ASP A 377 -0.33 -14.45 11.48
CA ASP A 377 -0.92 -13.16 11.18
C ASP A 377 -2.24 -13.37 10.44
N PHE A 378 -3.35 -13.01 11.08
CA PHE A 378 -4.66 -13.23 10.50
C PHE A 378 -5.71 -12.24 11.00
N VAL A 379 -6.80 -12.20 10.27
CA VAL A 379 -7.94 -11.33 10.53
C VAL A 379 -9.19 -12.18 10.61
N LEU A 380 -10.06 -11.89 11.57
CA LEU A 380 -11.43 -12.37 11.58
C LEU A 380 -12.35 -11.27 11.06
N LEU A 381 -12.99 -11.58 9.91
CA LEU A 381 -13.90 -10.67 9.22
C LEU A 381 -15.31 -11.25 9.19
N ASP A 382 -16.29 -10.52 9.76
CA ASP A 382 -17.70 -10.90 9.63
C ASP A 382 -18.28 -10.36 8.32
N PRO A 383 -18.64 -11.23 7.35
CA PRO A 383 -19.20 -10.79 6.08
C PRO A 383 -20.65 -10.29 6.16
N LYS A 384 -21.29 -10.36 7.33
CA LYS A 384 -22.71 -10.02 7.52
C LYS A 384 -22.91 -8.68 8.24
N GLU A 385 -21.86 -8.14 8.82
CA GLU A 385 -21.92 -6.87 9.53
C GLU A 385 -21.66 -5.71 8.56
N ASP A 386 -22.61 -4.79 8.45
CA ASP A 386 -22.49 -3.58 7.65
C ASP A 386 -22.32 -2.36 8.56
N TYR A 387 -21.54 -1.38 8.12
CA TYR A 387 -21.40 -0.11 8.83
C TYR A 387 -21.16 1.05 7.86
N VAL A 388 -21.53 2.26 8.28
CA VAL A 388 -21.20 3.48 7.52
C VAL A 388 -19.93 4.06 8.12
N MET A 389 -18.89 4.23 7.30
CA MET A 389 -17.66 4.90 7.72
C MET A 389 -17.94 6.38 7.99
N THR A 390 -17.46 6.90 9.11
CA THR A 390 -17.56 8.32 9.46
C THR A 390 -16.19 8.86 9.85
N ASP A 391 -16.05 10.19 9.83
CA ASP A 391 -14.79 10.82 10.24
C ASP A 391 -14.43 10.51 11.71
N ASP A 392 -15.42 10.38 12.60
CA ASP A 392 -15.20 10.04 14.01
C ASP A 392 -14.68 8.60 14.21
N MET A 393 -14.83 7.74 13.21
CA MET A 393 -14.29 6.36 13.25
C MET A 393 -12.84 6.32 12.76
N ALA A 394 -12.34 7.37 12.14
CA ALA A 394 -10.98 7.40 11.60
C ALA A 394 -9.94 7.29 12.73
N VAL A 395 -9.07 6.30 12.62
CA VAL A 395 -8.01 6.04 13.60
C VAL A 395 -6.78 6.91 13.34
N THR A 396 -6.60 7.37 12.10
CA THR A 396 -5.55 8.32 11.71
C THR A 396 -5.67 9.67 12.45
N THR A 397 -4.56 10.35 12.69
CA THR A 397 -4.55 11.70 13.26
C THR A 397 -5.00 12.78 12.28
N ALA A 398 -5.20 12.44 11.01
CA ALA A 398 -5.71 13.37 9.98
C ALA A 398 -7.09 13.97 10.34
N GLY A 399 -7.89 13.28 11.19
CA GLY A 399 -9.20 13.73 11.65
C GLY A 399 -10.31 13.53 10.63
N TYR A 400 -10.10 12.71 9.60
CA TYR A 400 -11.11 12.37 8.60
C TYR A 400 -10.79 11.05 7.90
N SER A 401 -11.81 10.45 7.27
CA SER A 401 -11.63 9.35 6.32
C SER A 401 -12.02 9.79 4.90
N THR A 402 -11.21 9.43 3.91
CA THR A 402 -11.55 9.62 2.49
C THR A 402 -12.85 8.88 2.11
N PHE A 403 -13.20 7.84 2.87
CA PHE A 403 -14.36 7.00 2.65
C PHE A 403 -15.55 7.35 3.56
N SER A 404 -15.55 8.52 4.20
CA SER A 404 -16.65 8.98 5.05
C SER A 404 -17.97 9.01 4.26
N GLY A 405 -19.05 8.52 4.86
CA GLY A 405 -20.36 8.37 4.23
C GLY A 405 -20.54 7.11 3.37
N ILE A 406 -19.47 6.31 3.14
CA ILE A 406 -19.58 5.04 2.40
C ILE A 406 -20.04 3.93 3.35
N THR A 407 -21.02 3.14 2.90
CA THR A 407 -21.43 1.91 3.57
C THR A 407 -20.45 0.79 3.22
N PHE A 408 -19.76 0.26 4.21
CA PHE A 408 -18.98 -0.95 4.07
C PHE A 408 -19.81 -2.18 4.41
N HIS A 409 -19.71 -3.20 3.56
CA HIS A 409 -20.30 -4.51 3.74
C HIS A 409 -19.20 -5.48 4.17
N GLY A 410 -19.38 -6.07 5.34
CA GLY A 410 -18.35 -6.85 6.03
C GLY A 410 -17.46 -5.98 6.92
N LYS A 411 -17.14 -6.50 8.10
CA LYS A 411 -16.37 -5.79 9.13
C LYS A 411 -15.21 -6.62 9.65
N VAL A 412 -14.04 -6.00 9.73
CA VAL A 412 -12.91 -6.54 10.48
C VAL A 412 -13.22 -6.42 11.97
N GLU A 413 -13.33 -7.54 12.67
CA GLU A 413 -13.60 -7.56 14.09
C GLU A 413 -12.35 -7.72 14.94
N GLU A 414 -11.45 -8.61 14.49
CA GLU A 414 -10.25 -8.94 15.24
C GLU A 414 -9.05 -9.06 14.31
N THR A 415 -7.95 -8.45 14.70
CA THR A 415 -6.64 -8.55 14.01
C THR A 415 -5.64 -9.22 14.94
N TYR A 416 -4.97 -10.24 14.42
CA TYR A 416 -3.97 -11.02 15.14
C TYR A 416 -2.61 -10.92 14.44
N LEU A 417 -1.57 -10.69 15.23
CA LEU A 417 -0.18 -10.66 14.79
C LEU A 417 0.61 -11.70 15.60
N ARG A 418 1.22 -12.67 14.91
CA ARG A 418 1.91 -13.80 15.53
C ARG A 418 1.07 -14.51 16.61
N GLY A 419 -0.23 -14.71 16.30
CA GLY A 419 -1.20 -15.36 17.19
C GLY A 419 -1.67 -14.51 18.39
N GLN A 420 -1.14 -13.29 18.55
CA GLN A 420 -1.59 -12.37 19.59
C GLN A 420 -2.63 -11.40 19.02
N LEU A 421 -3.73 -11.21 19.76
CA LEU A 421 -4.74 -10.20 19.43
C LEU A 421 -4.12 -8.82 19.57
N VAL A 422 -4.09 -8.05 18.46
CA VAL A 422 -3.53 -6.70 18.44
C VAL A 422 -4.60 -5.61 18.35
N TYR A 423 -5.75 -5.91 17.78
CA TYR A 423 -6.87 -4.97 17.68
C TYR A 423 -8.22 -5.70 17.74
N ALA A 424 -9.13 -5.21 18.55
CA ALA A 424 -10.53 -5.65 18.67
C ALA A 424 -11.33 -4.60 19.43
N ASP A 425 -12.65 -4.59 19.26
CA ASP A 425 -13.57 -3.70 19.98
C ASP A 425 -13.22 -2.20 19.84
N ASN A 426 -12.68 -1.80 18.68
CA ASN A 426 -12.12 -0.47 18.40
C ASN A 426 -10.98 -0.05 19.33
N GLU A 427 -10.26 -1.02 19.90
CA GLU A 427 -9.16 -0.78 20.83
C GLU A 427 -7.89 -1.52 20.42
N LEU A 428 -6.76 -0.84 20.55
CA LEU A 428 -5.44 -1.47 20.47
C LEU A 428 -5.21 -2.32 21.72
N LYS A 429 -4.75 -3.57 21.52
CA LYS A 429 -4.54 -4.55 22.60
C LYS A 429 -3.07 -4.83 22.91
N VAL A 430 -2.15 -4.07 22.31
CA VAL A 430 -0.69 -4.21 22.47
C VAL A 430 -0.03 -2.85 22.72
N GLU A 431 1.18 -2.87 23.26
CA GLU A 431 1.95 -1.66 23.54
C GLU A 431 2.73 -1.17 22.32
N LYS A 432 3.15 0.10 22.34
CA LYS A 432 4.08 0.68 21.37
C LYS A 432 5.35 -0.18 21.27
N GLY A 433 5.84 -0.38 20.02
CA GLY A 433 7.02 -1.18 19.75
C GLY A 433 6.78 -2.69 19.74
N PHE A 434 5.52 -3.15 19.68
CA PHE A 434 5.19 -4.57 19.53
C PHE A 434 5.60 -5.14 18.17
N GLY A 435 5.54 -4.31 17.12
CA GLY A 435 5.93 -4.67 15.76
C GLY A 435 7.43 -4.96 15.62
N THR A 436 7.77 -5.81 14.68
CA THR A 436 9.16 -6.19 14.39
C THR A 436 9.57 -5.85 12.96
N PHE A 437 10.83 -5.44 12.79
CA PHE A 437 11.39 -5.19 11.46
C PHE A 437 11.52 -6.49 10.69
N GLN A 438 10.95 -6.52 9.48
CA GLN A 438 11.03 -7.62 8.54
C GLN A 438 12.13 -7.36 7.51
N ALA A 439 13.30 -7.95 7.73
CA ALA A 439 14.39 -7.91 6.76
C ALA A 439 14.03 -8.76 5.54
N ARG A 440 14.17 -8.19 4.35
CA ARG A 440 13.83 -8.84 3.09
C ARG A 440 15.10 -9.29 2.35
N LYS A 441 15.05 -10.45 1.71
CA LYS A 441 16.14 -10.93 0.87
C LYS A 441 16.22 -10.13 -0.44
N PRO A 442 17.39 -10.11 -1.11
CA PRO A 442 17.51 -9.55 -2.45
C PRO A 442 16.48 -10.14 -3.43
N ILE A 443 15.96 -9.30 -4.31
CA ILE A 443 14.92 -9.64 -5.29
C ILE A 443 15.58 -9.75 -6.67
N HIS A 444 16.14 -10.92 -7.01
CA HIS A 444 16.71 -11.16 -8.34
C HIS A 444 15.68 -11.70 -9.34
N THR A 445 14.57 -12.26 -8.84
CA THR A 445 13.50 -12.81 -9.69
C THR A 445 12.17 -12.43 -9.06
N VAL A 446 11.42 -11.58 -9.74
CA VAL A 446 10.03 -11.30 -9.39
C VAL A 446 9.15 -12.19 -10.25
N VAL A 447 8.25 -12.93 -9.62
CA VAL A 447 7.41 -13.96 -10.28
C VAL A 447 6.07 -13.37 -10.70
#